data_d6e8e7942cd459be3cfbba8c6d68d44d
#
_entry.id   d6e8e7942cd459be3cfbba8c6d68d44d
#
_cell.length_a   1.000
_cell.length_b   1.000
_cell.length_c   1.000
_cell.angle_alpha   90.00
_cell.angle_beta   90.00
_cell.angle_gamma   90.00
#
_symmetry.space_group_name_H-M   'P 1'
#
loop_
_entity.id
_entity.type
_entity.pdbx_description
1 polymer ?
#
loop_
_entity_poly.entity_id
_entity_poly.type
_entity_poly.pdbx_seq_one_letter_code
_entity_poly.pdbx_strand_id
1 'polypeptide(L)'
;MVVGALSVGAITLTPEAALADGHTVCSDPVQILAQPRDGLTLLEEYASEFEELSGASFQIDYLNEGDRRAKSQADAATIGNYNVYYIDEANLARFASSGWIAPLMDHYPAEYDYNDFDPGRIATATYDGTIYFAPILGGGDLMVYRKDLLEEAGIEPPTTLEELKAAVAALHDPENGVYGIGLRGQRGSGANVWRWMPYFKGMGGEWFDADGNAAMNSDAALIATETYLDLFEYSAPGTQTGSWDESTGAFRAGQIALIIESAPLGGITLDKSQSQVADLVGFARPPAPLTGGGFAHGFAVGTKGNADEAALDCAGLWVAWATSKENEQRRLEAGQAGELNRLSVIGSPLFAETFGTELPAALADTAEVTAVNFWQDARWPELGGQWGITLEELITGTRDDVPAALVELEEFANDLVN
;
A
#
# COMPACT_ATOMS: atom_id res chain seq x y z
N MET A 1 17.93 -23.21 -46.50
CA MET A 1 17.23 -22.25 -45.65
C MET A 1 17.99 -22.21 -44.31
N VAL A 2 18.83 -21.18 -44.12
CA VAL A 2 19.65 -21.04 -42.91
C VAL A 2 18.86 -20.12 -41.98
N VAL A 3 18.45 -20.66 -40.85
CA VAL A 3 17.82 -19.90 -39.77
C VAL A 3 18.94 -19.26 -38.94
N GLY A 4 19.09 -17.96 -39.09
CA GLY A 4 20.00 -17.18 -38.27
C GLY A 4 19.40 -16.93 -36.88
N ALA A 5 20.02 -17.43 -35.84
CA ALA A 5 19.74 -17.08 -34.46
C ALA A 5 20.22 -15.64 -34.21
N LEU A 6 19.29 -14.73 -33.88
CA LEU A 6 19.63 -13.43 -33.33
C LEU A 6 19.99 -13.63 -31.86
N SER A 7 21.28 -13.52 -31.55
CA SER A 7 21.76 -13.40 -30.17
C SER A 7 21.42 -11.99 -29.68
N VAL A 8 20.52 -11.88 -28.73
CA VAL A 8 20.37 -10.66 -27.90
C VAL A 8 21.60 -10.62 -27.00
N GLY A 9 22.52 -9.73 -27.31
CA GLY A 9 23.69 -9.47 -26.48
C GLY A 9 23.26 -8.78 -25.21
N ALA A 10 23.42 -9.46 -24.08
CA ALA A 10 23.41 -8.82 -22.78
C ALA A 10 24.56 -7.78 -22.77
N ILE A 11 24.24 -6.52 -22.59
CA ILE A 11 25.22 -5.47 -22.34
C ILE A 11 25.65 -5.65 -20.88
N THR A 12 26.70 -6.41 -20.65
CA THR A 12 27.39 -6.43 -19.37
C THR A 12 28.20 -5.14 -19.26
N LEU A 13 27.71 -4.18 -18.49
CA LEU A 13 28.52 -3.04 -18.06
C LEU A 13 29.63 -3.59 -17.16
N THR A 14 30.87 -3.34 -17.54
CA THR A 14 32.02 -3.64 -16.68
C THR A 14 32.14 -2.53 -15.61
N PRO A 15 32.69 -2.79 -14.41
CA PRO A 15 32.91 -1.77 -13.39
C PRO A 15 33.67 -0.53 -13.90
N GLU A 16 34.56 -0.70 -14.85
CA GLU A 16 35.29 0.41 -15.53
C GLU A 16 34.37 1.24 -16.46
N ALA A 17 33.36 0.64 -17.05
CA ALA A 17 32.37 1.35 -17.87
C ALA A 17 31.39 2.17 -17.00
N ALA A 18 31.01 1.65 -15.82
CA ALA A 18 30.21 2.38 -14.83
C ALA A 18 30.96 3.62 -14.31
N LEU A 19 32.27 3.51 -14.06
CA LEU A 19 33.13 4.64 -13.70
C LEU A 19 33.29 5.69 -14.83
N ALA A 20 33.14 5.27 -16.09
CA ALA A 20 33.24 6.17 -17.25
C ALA A 20 31.95 6.99 -17.47
N ASP A 21 30.80 6.52 -16.97
CA ASP A 21 29.49 7.18 -17.12
C ASP A 21 29.11 8.07 -15.93
N GLY A 22 30.01 8.26 -14.95
CA GLY A 22 29.81 9.19 -13.82
C GLY A 22 28.93 8.65 -12.69
N HIS A 23 28.74 7.33 -12.60
CA HIS A 23 28.00 6.73 -11.49
C HIS A 23 28.76 6.87 -10.17
N THR A 24 27.99 7.07 -9.09
CA THR A 24 28.51 7.18 -7.74
C THR A 24 29.14 5.85 -7.30
N VAL A 25 30.40 5.88 -6.89
CA VAL A 25 31.05 4.73 -6.26
C VAL A 25 30.74 4.78 -4.77
N CYS A 26 30.02 3.78 -4.26
CA CYS A 26 29.71 3.65 -2.85
C CYS A 26 30.94 3.18 -2.07
N SER A 27 31.26 3.83 -0.94
CA SER A 27 32.38 3.47 -0.07
C SER A 27 32.01 2.40 0.97
N ASP A 28 30.76 2.39 1.41
CA ASP A 28 30.27 1.57 2.50
C ASP A 28 28.99 0.82 2.08
N PRO A 29 28.66 -0.33 2.71
CA PRO A 29 27.41 -1.04 2.46
C PRO A 29 26.18 -0.19 2.76
N VAL A 30 25.17 -0.23 1.88
CA VAL A 30 23.89 0.45 2.10
C VAL A 30 23.05 -0.34 3.11
N GLN A 31 22.65 0.31 4.19
CA GLN A 31 21.79 -0.27 5.22
C GLN A 31 20.32 0.13 5.00
N ILE A 32 19.44 -0.83 4.87
CA ILE A 32 18.02 -0.61 4.57
C ILE A 32 17.17 -1.16 5.70
N LEU A 33 16.19 -0.39 6.16
CA LEU A 33 15.14 -0.89 7.04
C LEU A 33 13.86 -1.10 6.23
N ALA A 34 13.37 -2.33 6.17
CA ALA A 34 12.20 -2.69 5.37
C ALA A 34 11.21 -3.59 6.12
N GLN A 35 10.09 -3.86 5.47
CA GLN A 35 9.11 -4.87 5.84
C GLN A 35 9.30 -6.08 4.91
N PRO A 36 9.15 -7.33 5.39
CA PRO A 36 9.25 -8.50 4.54
C PRO A 36 8.23 -8.43 3.38
N ARG A 37 8.73 -8.60 2.16
CA ARG A 37 7.96 -8.68 0.92
C ARG A 37 8.68 -9.62 -0.03
N ASP A 38 7.92 -10.44 -0.77
CA ASP A 38 8.50 -11.37 -1.73
C ASP A 38 9.34 -10.64 -2.79
N GLY A 39 8.89 -9.45 -3.24
CA GLY A 39 9.64 -8.63 -4.19
C GLY A 39 10.95 -8.06 -3.65
N LEU A 40 11.10 -7.90 -2.34
CA LEU A 40 12.37 -7.45 -1.73
C LEU A 40 13.33 -8.62 -1.53
N THR A 41 12.83 -9.79 -1.12
CA THR A 41 13.66 -10.99 -1.02
C THR A 41 14.17 -11.41 -2.39
N LEU A 42 13.39 -11.20 -3.46
CA LEU A 42 13.84 -11.41 -4.82
C LEU A 42 15.04 -10.52 -5.20
N LEU A 43 15.09 -9.25 -4.71
CA LEU A 43 16.23 -8.36 -4.98
C LEU A 43 17.55 -8.88 -4.39
N GLU A 44 17.51 -9.63 -3.28
CA GLU A 44 18.70 -10.19 -2.66
C GLU A 44 19.35 -11.27 -3.55
N GLU A 45 18.58 -11.93 -4.42
CA GLU A 45 19.11 -12.86 -5.42
C GLU A 45 19.96 -12.16 -6.50
N TYR A 46 19.73 -10.87 -6.71
CA TYR A 46 20.43 -10.02 -7.67
C TYR A 46 21.41 -9.03 -7.02
N ALA A 47 21.77 -9.23 -5.74
CA ALA A 47 22.65 -8.34 -5.00
C ALA A 47 23.99 -8.07 -5.70
N SER A 48 24.54 -9.08 -6.40
CA SER A 48 25.79 -8.93 -7.16
C SER A 48 25.70 -7.88 -8.29
N GLU A 49 24.52 -7.66 -8.86
CA GLU A 49 24.35 -6.61 -9.88
C GLU A 49 24.49 -5.21 -9.27
N PHE A 50 23.98 -5.02 -8.05
CA PHE A 50 24.17 -3.75 -7.33
C PHE A 50 25.64 -3.56 -6.93
N GLU A 51 26.32 -4.63 -6.47
CA GLU A 51 27.74 -4.56 -6.15
C GLU A 51 28.59 -4.22 -7.37
N GLU A 52 28.29 -4.80 -8.55
CA GLU A 52 28.96 -4.45 -9.81
C GLU A 52 28.68 -3.01 -10.22
N LEU A 53 27.47 -2.51 -10.02
CA LEU A 53 27.06 -1.15 -10.36
C LEU A 53 27.69 -0.09 -9.46
N SER A 54 27.71 -0.32 -8.14
CA SER A 54 28.04 0.70 -7.13
C SER A 54 29.40 0.52 -6.47
N GLY A 55 29.96 -0.68 -6.53
CA GLY A 55 31.17 -1.06 -5.78
C GLY A 55 30.94 -1.43 -4.31
N ALA A 56 29.68 -1.40 -3.82
CA ALA A 56 29.35 -1.74 -2.44
C ALA A 56 28.18 -2.73 -2.36
N SER A 57 28.15 -3.52 -1.30
CA SER A 57 27.01 -4.40 -0.96
C SER A 57 25.87 -3.61 -0.32
N PHE A 58 24.75 -4.29 -0.08
CA PHE A 58 23.68 -3.78 0.75
C PHE A 58 23.20 -4.83 1.76
N GLN A 59 22.52 -4.37 2.81
CA GLN A 59 21.88 -5.22 3.81
C GLN A 59 20.48 -4.71 4.11
N ILE A 60 19.49 -5.61 4.15
CA ILE A 60 18.11 -5.27 4.50
C ILE A 60 17.77 -5.88 5.85
N ASP A 61 17.39 -5.04 6.80
CA ASP A 61 16.81 -5.45 8.07
C ASP A 61 15.29 -5.50 7.94
N TYR A 62 14.71 -6.67 8.12
CA TYR A 62 13.28 -6.89 8.01
C TYR A 62 12.58 -6.86 9.36
N LEU A 63 11.55 -6.03 9.49
CA LEU A 63 10.64 -5.99 10.63
C LEU A 63 9.19 -6.04 10.14
N ASN A 64 8.28 -6.59 10.97
CA ASN A 64 6.85 -6.51 10.69
C ASN A 64 6.38 -5.05 10.63
N GLU A 65 5.18 -4.82 10.08
CA GLU A 65 4.70 -3.47 9.77
C GLU A 65 4.73 -2.51 10.97
N GLY A 66 4.22 -2.94 12.13
CA GLY A 66 4.18 -2.13 13.34
C GLY A 66 5.56 -1.80 13.89
N ASP A 67 6.42 -2.82 14.00
CA ASP A 67 7.78 -2.66 14.52
C ASP A 67 8.65 -1.84 13.56
N ARG A 68 8.49 -2.04 12.24
CA ARG A 68 9.18 -1.25 11.22
C ARG A 68 8.82 0.23 11.33
N ARG A 69 7.51 0.57 11.43
CA ARG A 69 7.05 1.97 11.60
C ARG A 69 7.67 2.61 12.84
N ALA A 70 7.59 1.94 13.99
CA ALA A 70 8.16 2.43 15.23
C ALA A 70 9.67 2.59 15.15
N LYS A 71 10.38 1.60 14.60
CA LYS A 71 11.84 1.62 14.43
C LYS A 71 12.28 2.69 13.46
N SER A 72 11.64 2.83 12.29
CA SER A 72 11.98 3.85 11.30
C SER A 72 11.88 5.26 11.91
N GLN A 73 10.78 5.55 12.62
CA GLN A 73 10.58 6.84 13.26
C GLN A 73 11.62 7.11 14.35
N ALA A 74 11.86 6.14 15.22
CA ALA A 74 12.82 6.29 16.32
C ALA A 74 14.26 6.47 15.81
N ASP A 75 14.65 5.69 14.80
CA ASP A 75 16.00 5.71 14.24
C ASP A 75 16.24 7.01 13.45
N ALA A 76 15.34 7.38 12.53
CA ALA A 76 15.44 8.60 11.75
C ALA A 76 15.45 9.87 12.62
N ALA A 77 14.68 9.88 13.73
CA ALA A 77 14.66 11.00 14.67
C ALA A 77 15.96 11.13 15.47
N THR A 78 16.70 10.04 15.71
CA THR A 78 17.81 10.02 16.69
C THR A 78 19.18 9.72 16.08
N ILE A 79 19.46 8.44 15.80
CA ILE A 79 20.80 7.96 15.47
C ILE A 79 21.03 7.94 13.95
N GLY A 80 20.08 7.43 13.16
CA GLY A 80 20.22 7.22 11.72
C GLY A 80 21.16 6.06 11.38
N ASN A 81 20.79 4.84 11.77
CA ASN A 81 21.60 3.66 11.43
C ASN A 81 21.35 3.18 9.99
N TYR A 82 20.25 3.64 9.36
CA TYR A 82 19.86 3.21 8.03
C TYR A 82 20.04 4.32 7.01
N ASN A 83 20.57 3.96 5.86
CA ASN A 83 20.71 4.83 4.70
C ASN A 83 19.38 5.01 3.96
N VAL A 84 18.55 3.94 3.96
CA VAL A 84 17.25 3.90 3.28
C VAL A 84 16.18 3.37 4.23
N TYR A 85 15.03 4.02 4.23
CA TYR A 85 13.84 3.62 4.96
C TYR A 85 12.73 3.21 4.00
N TYR A 86 12.12 2.07 4.25
CA TYR A 86 10.79 1.76 3.74
C TYR A 86 9.78 2.58 4.54
N ILE A 87 9.08 3.50 3.90
CA ILE A 87 8.07 4.35 4.53
C ILE A 87 6.71 4.18 3.88
N ASP A 88 5.67 4.47 4.65
CA ASP A 88 4.30 4.58 4.18
C ASP A 88 3.99 6.04 3.86
N GLU A 89 3.18 6.31 2.85
CA GLU A 89 2.74 7.65 2.47
C GLU A 89 2.08 8.41 3.63
N ALA A 90 1.37 7.72 4.52
CA ALA A 90 0.73 8.31 5.70
C ALA A 90 1.72 8.90 6.72
N ASN A 91 2.99 8.47 6.67
CA ASN A 91 4.09 8.99 7.48
C ASN A 91 4.98 9.99 6.72
N LEU A 92 4.78 10.17 5.42
CA LEU A 92 5.61 11.01 4.57
C LEU A 92 5.72 12.44 5.09
N ALA A 93 4.59 13.08 5.40
CA ALA A 93 4.57 14.46 5.87
C ALA A 93 5.43 14.64 7.14
N ARG A 94 5.39 13.69 8.08
CA ARG A 94 6.20 13.69 9.29
C ARG A 94 7.69 13.57 8.98
N PHE A 95 8.06 12.59 8.17
CA PHE A 95 9.48 12.36 7.85
C PHE A 95 10.08 13.53 7.07
N ALA A 96 9.35 14.06 6.08
CA ALA A 96 9.79 15.17 5.27
C ALA A 96 9.88 16.48 6.05
N SER A 97 8.82 16.88 6.78
CA SER A 97 8.82 18.12 7.58
C SER A 97 9.83 18.13 8.72
N SER A 98 10.17 16.95 9.24
CA SER A 98 11.22 16.79 10.27
C SER A 98 12.63 16.77 9.68
N GLY A 99 12.79 16.75 8.35
CA GLY A 99 14.08 16.64 7.68
C GLY A 99 14.77 15.29 7.90
N TRP A 100 14.02 14.23 8.16
CA TRP A 100 14.58 12.88 8.38
C TRP A 100 14.91 12.14 7.10
N ILE A 101 14.32 12.55 5.99
CA ILE A 101 14.56 12.04 4.64
C ILE A 101 14.91 13.18 3.69
N ALA A 102 15.76 12.90 2.73
CA ALA A 102 16.19 13.84 1.71
C ALA A 102 15.19 13.92 0.54
N PRO A 103 15.11 15.05 -0.19
CA PRO A 103 14.46 15.11 -1.49
C PRO A 103 15.03 14.04 -2.41
N LEU A 104 14.20 13.11 -2.87
CA LEU A 104 14.69 11.94 -3.59
C LEU A 104 15.35 12.32 -4.92
N MET A 105 14.78 13.28 -5.64
CA MET A 105 15.23 13.62 -7.00
C MET A 105 16.61 14.27 -7.05
N ASP A 106 17.15 14.74 -5.93
CA ASP A 106 18.52 15.24 -5.83
C ASP A 106 19.54 14.11 -5.91
N HIS A 107 19.12 12.87 -5.57
CA HIS A 107 19.98 11.68 -5.45
C HIS A 107 19.55 10.50 -6.33
N TYR A 108 18.46 10.65 -7.11
CA TYR A 108 17.92 9.60 -7.97
C TYR A 108 18.45 9.75 -9.39
N PRO A 109 19.27 8.81 -9.91
CA PRO A 109 19.86 8.93 -11.23
C PRO A 109 18.79 8.97 -12.34
N ALA A 110 18.92 9.94 -13.25
CA ALA A 110 17.90 10.24 -14.27
C ALA A 110 17.62 9.09 -15.24
N GLU A 111 18.61 8.23 -15.48
CA GLU A 111 18.51 7.06 -16.36
C GLU A 111 17.51 6.02 -15.91
N TYR A 112 17.11 6.03 -14.62
CA TYR A 112 16.10 5.11 -14.08
C TYR A 112 14.66 5.59 -14.30
N ASP A 113 14.47 6.70 -15.02
CA ASP A 113 13.17 7.23 -15.46
C ASP A 113 12.07 7.21 -14.39
N TYR A 114 12.17 8.12 -13.42
CA TYR A 114 11.17 8.24 -12.36
C TYR A 114 9.75 8.51 -12.89
N ASN A 115 9.61 9.11 -14.08
CA ASN A 115 8.31 9.42 -14.68
C ASN A 115 7.56 8.19 -15.22
N ASP A 116 8.21 7.02 -15.30
CA ASP A 116 7.54 5.76 -15.63
C ASP A 116 6.70 5.22 -14.46
N PHE A 117 6.82 5.77 -13.25
CA PHE A 117 5.91 5.44 -12.16
C PHE A 117 4.49 5.97 -12.42
N ASP A 118 3.49 5.28 -11.87
CA ASP A 118 2.10 5.71 -11.92
C ASP A 118 1.93 7.11 -11.27
N PRO A 119 1.26 8.08 -11.95
CA PRO A 119 1.13 9.44 -11.45
C PRO A 119 0.43 9.56 -10.09
N GLY A 120 -0.52 8.67 -9.78
CA GLY A 120 -1.18 8.64 -8.47
C GLY A 120 -0.21 8.26 -7.35
N ARG A 121 0.72 7.35 -7.63
CA ARG A 121 1.78 6.96 -6.70
C ARG A 121 2.85 8.02 -6.55
N ILE A 122 3.19 8.72 -7.64
CA ILE A 122 4.06 9.92 -7.57
C ILE A 122 3.41 10.99 -6.68
N ALA A 123 2.11 11.23 -6.82
CA ALA A 123 1.41 12.18 -5.98
C ALA A 123 1.46 11.81 -4.50
N THR A 124 1.31 10.53 -4.15
CA THR A 124 1.44 10.05 -2.75
C THR A 124 2.88 10.07 -2.24
N ALA A 125 3.89 10.05 -3.12
CA ALA A 125 5.31 10.20 -2.78
C ALA A 125 5.75 11.66 -2.64
N THR A 126 4.84 12.61 -2.88
CA THR A 126 5.12 14.04 -2.92
C THR A 126 4.57 14.75 -1.68
N TYR A 127 5.40 15.53 -1.01
CA TYR A 127 5.03 16.42 0.09
C TYR A 127 5.53 17.83 -0.21
N ASP A 128 4.65 18.83 -0.09
CA ASP A 128 4.94 20.24 -0.38
C ASP A 128 5.67 20.45 -1.72
N GLY A 129 5.19 19.76 -2.77
CA GLY A 129 5.73 19.83 -4.12
C GLY A 129 7.06 19.11 -4.35
N THR A 130 7.61 18.43 -3.35
CA THR A 130 8.88 17.71 -3.40
C THR A 130 8.67 16.20 -3.29
N ILE A 131 9.33 15.43 -4.14
CA ILE A 131 9.29 13.95 -4.15
C ILE A 131 10.31 13.42 -3.14
N TYR A 132 9.88 12.49 -2.28
CA TYR A 132 10.70 11.96 -1.19
C TYR A 132 10.94 10.45 -1.24
N PHE A 133 10.12 9.68 -1.95
CA PHE A 133 10.36 8.23 -2.06
C PHE A 133 10.08 7.70 -3.48
N ALA A 134 10.69 6.57 -3.81
CA ALA A 134 10.34 5.79 -4.98
C ALA A 134 9.31 4.71 -4.59
N PRO A 135 8.14 4.64 -5.25
CA PRO A 135 7.11 3.66 -4.94
C PRO A 135 7.59 2.22 -5.17
N ILE A 136 7.28 1.33 -4.23
CA ILE A 136 7.51 -0.13 -4.35
C ILE A 136 6.23 -0.93 -4.22
N LEU A 137 5.21 -0.33 -3.66
CA LEU A 137 3.90 -0.91 -3.44
C LEU A 137 2.89 0.22 -3.49
N GLY A 138 1.77 0.03 -4.14
CA GLY A 138 0.74 1.06 -4.16
C GLY A 138 -0.47 0.65 -4.99
N GLY A 139 -1.42 1.57 -5.06
CA GLY A 139 -2.64 1.41 -5.82
C GLY A 139 -3.86 1.96 -5.09
N GLY A 140 -5.02 1.56 -5.58
CA GLY A 140 -6.31 1.78 -4.92
C GLY A 140 -6.80 0.54 -4.19
N ASP A 141 -8.00 0.62 -3.66
CA ASP A 141 -8.71 -0.52 -3.11
C ASP A 141 -9.43 -1.30 -4.21
N LEU A 142 -9.45 -2.60 -4.07
CA LEU A 142 -10.08 -3.52 -5.01
C LEU A 142 -11.16 -4.31 -4.26
N MET A 143 -12.33 -4.45 -4.85
CA MET A 143 -13.30 -5.45 -4.39
C MET A 143 -12.96 -6.80 -5.02
N VAL A 144 -12.68 -7.78 -4.17
CA VAL A 144 -12.48 -9.18 -4.57
C VAL A 144 -13.65 -9.99 -4.04
N TYR A 145 -14.25 -10.82 -4.89
CA TYR A 145 -15.44 -11.57 -4.54
C TYR A 145 -15.41 -13.00 -5.05
N ARG A 146 -16.16 -13.89 -4.40
CA ARG A 146 -16.37 -15.28 -4.80
C ARG A 146 -17.45 -15.35 -5.89
N LYS A 147 -16.99 -15.54 -7.14
CA LYS A 147 -17.90 -15.66 -8.32
C LYS A 147 -18.89 -16.81 -8.16
N ASP A 148 -18.43 -17.95 -7.69
CA ASP A 148 -19.25 -19.13 -7.47
C ASP A 148 -20.39 -18.88 -6.47
N LEU A 149 -20.13 -18.18 -5.37
CA LEU A 149 -21.15 -17.87 -4.38
C LEU A 149 -22.18 -16.84 -4.89
N LEU A 150 -21.72 -15.82 -5.63
CA LEU A 150 -22.62 -14.86 -6.24
C LEU A 150 -23.50 -15.52 -7.31
N GLU A 151 -22.94 -16.35 -8.18
CA GLU A 151 -23.66 -17.09 -9.22
C GLU A 151 -24.70 -18.05 -8.60
N GLU A 152 -24.35 -18.79 -7.55
CA GLU A 152 -25.27 -19.69 -6.84
C GLU A 152 -26.44 -18.92 -6.21
N ALA A 153 -26.18 -17.73 -5.66
CA ALA A 153 -27.20 -16.86 -5.09
C ALA A 153 -27.99 -16.05 -6.15
N GLY A 154 -27.55 -16.04 -7.42
CA GLY A 154 -28.15 -15.21 -8.47
C GLY A 154 -27.92 -13.71 -8.25
N ILE A 155 -26.79 -13.34 -7.66
CA ILE A 155 -26.42 -11.96 -7.32
C ILE A 155 -25.30 -11.50 -8.29
N GLU A 156 -25.49 -10.33 -8.91
CA GLU A 156 -24.41 -9.68 -9.66
C GLU A 156 -23.41 -9.02 -8.72
N PRO A 157 -22.13 -8.82 -9.12
CA PRO A 157 -21.16 -8.07 -8.33
C PRO A 157 -21.69 -6.68 -7.96
N PRO A 158 -21.72 -6.32 -6.65
CA PRO A 158 -22.31 -5.08 -6.19
C PRO A 158 -21.58 -3.84 -6.72
N THR A 159 -22.33 -2.87 -7.21
CA THR A 159 -21.84 -1.58 -7.75
C THR A 159 -22.20 -0.39 -6.87
N THR A 160 -23.09 -0.58 -5.92
CA THR A 160 -23.52 0.40 -4.92
C THR A 160 -23.36 -0.14 -3.50
N LEU A 161 -23.30 0.74 -2.52
CA LEU A 161 -23.21 0.37 -1.11
C LEU A 161 -24.44 -0.44 -0.65
N GLU A 162 -25.62 -0.11 -1.13
CA GLU A 162 -26.86 -0.83 -0.83
C GLU A 162 -26.81 -2.25 -1.39
N GLU A 163 -26.33 -2.41 -2.63
CA GLU A 163 -26.13 -3.73 -3.24
C GLU A 163 -25.05 -4.52 -2.47
N LEU A 164 -23.98 -3.87 -2.02
CA LEU A 164 -22.95 -4.49 -1.17
C LEU A 164 -23.55 -5.03 0.12
N LYS A 165 -24.30 -4.21 0.86
CA LYS A 165 -24.95 -4.63 2.11
C LYS A 165 -25.91 -5.81 1.88
N ALA A 166 -26.68 -5.76 0.80
CA ALA A 166 -27.60 -6.84 0.43
C ALA A 166 -26.87 -8.15 0.08
N ALA A 167 -25.80 -8.06 -0.71
CA ALA A 167 -24.99 -9.23 -1.09
C ALA A 167 -24.29 -9.84 0.11
N VAL A 168 -23.68 -9.01 0.97
CA VAL A 168 -23.02 -9.44 2.20
C VAL A 168 -23.98 -10.21 3.11
N ALA A 169 -25.19 -9.70 3.33
CA ALA A 169 -26.21 -10.35 4.15
C ALA A 169 -26.71 -11.66 3.52
N ALA A 170 -26.90 -11.69 2.20
CA ALA A 170 -27.40 -12.87 1.50
C ALA A 170 -26.37 -14.01 1.43
N LEU A 171 -25.06 -13.68 1.38
CA LEU A 171 -23.99 -14.65 1.29
C LEU A 171 -23.42 -15.08 2.64
N HIS A 172 -23.91 -14.50 3.75
CA HIS A 172 -23.45 -14.82 5.09
C HIS A 172 -24.07 -16.13 5.57
N ASP A 173 -23.27 -17.20 5.58
CA ASP A 173 -23.66 -18.55 5.99
C ASP A 173 -22.62 -19.15 6.97
N PRO A 174 -22.60 -18.68 8.22
CA PRO A 174 -21.65 -19.13 9.23
C PRO A 174 -21.79 -20.60 9.60
N GLU A 175 -22.95 -21.21 9.35
CA GLU A 175 -23.16 -22.64 9.58
C GLU A 175 -22.32 -23.49 8.62
N ASN A 176 -22.09 -22.99 7.42
CA ASN A 176 -21.21 -23.61 6.41
C ASN A 176 -19.80 -22.97 6.37
N GLY A 177 -19.48 -22.08 7.31
CA GLY A 177 -18.16 -21.45 7.45
C GLY A 177 -17.88 -20.33 6.43
N VAL A 178 -18.92 -19.73 5.84
CA VAL A 178 -18.83 -18.60 4.93
C VAL A 178 -19.34 -17.32 5.61
N TYR A 179 -18.52 -16.30 5.64
CA TYR A 179 -18.85 -14.98 6.16
C TYR A 179 -19.01 -13.99 4.99
N GLY A 180 -19.96 -13.06 5.12
CA GLY A 180 -20.34 -12.16 4.03
C GLY A 180 -19.21 -11.24 3.58
N ILE A 181 -18.44 -10.68 4.54
CA ILE A 181 -17.42 -9.68 4.21
C ILE A 181 -16.15 -9.82 5.07
N GLY A 182 -15.01 -9.47 4.48
CA GLY A 182 -13.74 -9.30 5.19
C GLY A 182 -13.48 -7.82 5.53
N LEU A 183 -13.23 -7.55 6.82
CA LEU A 183 -12.94 -6.22 7.35
C LEU A 183 -11.76 -6.25 8.30
N ARG A 184 -11.19 -5.08 8.63
CA ARG A 184 -10.10 -4.93 9.60
C ARG A 184 -10.61 -4.21 10.83
N GLY A 185 -10.56 -4.85 12.01
CA GLY A 185 -10.97 -4.27 13.28
C GLY A 185 -9.80 -3.77 14.13
N GLN A 186 -8.57 -4.27 13.91
CA GLN A 186 -7.40 -3.89 14.69
C GLN A 186 -7.18 -2.38 14.65
N ARG A 187 -6.92 -1.77 15.82
CA ARG A 187 -6.65 -0.35 15.98
C ARG A 187 -5.42 0.11 15.20
N GLY A 188 -5.53 1.27 14.56
CA GLY A 188 -4.39 1.94 13.93
C GLY A 188 -4.76 2.75 12.70
N SER A 189 -4.03 3.83 12.45
CA SER A 189 -4.21 4.68 11.28
C SER A 189 -4.08 3.93 9.96
N GLY A 190 -3.24 2.91 9.90
CA GLY A 190 -3.04 2.03 8.72
C GLY A 190 -3.78 0.71 8.81
N ALA A 191 -4.69 0.50 9.79
CA ALA A 191 -5.44 -0.72 10.00
C ALA A 191 -6.95 -0.49 9.84
N ASN A 192 -7.75 -0.43 10.92
CA ASN A 192 -9.19 -0.21 10.85
C ASN A 192 -9.57 1.16 10.24
N VAL A 193 -8.85 2.22 10.61
CA VAL A 193 -9.11 3.57 10.07
C VAL A 193 -8.90 3.59 8.55
N TRP A 194 -7.86 2.89 8.06
CA TRP A 194 -7.59 2.81 6.62
C TRP A 194 -8.77 2.19 5.85
N ARG A 195 -9.42 1.17 6.41
CA ARG A 195 -10.60 0.52 5.80
C ARG A 195 -11.90 1.29 6.03
N TRP A 196 -12.00 2.11 7.07
CA TRP A 196 -13.14 2.98 7.35
C TRP A 196 -13.14 4.24 6.46
N MET A 197 -11.98 4.81 6.16
CA MET A 197 -11.86 6.06 5.40
C MET A 197 -12.55 6.06 4.03
N PRO A 198 -12.55 4.99 3.21
CA PRO A 198 -13.30 4.95 1.96
C PRO A 198 -14.79 5.23 2.11
N TYR A 199 -15.40 4.77 3.20
CA TYR A 199 -16.80 5.07 3.52
C TYR A 199 -16.95 6.56 3.88
N PHE A 200 -16.13 7.05 4.80
CA PHE A 200 -16.16 8.45 5.25
C PHE A 200 -15.97 9.44 4.10
N LYS A 201 -14.92 9.28 3.32
CA LYS A 201 -14.62 10.17 2.18
C LYS A 201 -15.64 10.02 1.04
N GLY A 202 -16.08 8.81 0.78
CA GLY A 202 -17.11 8.52 -0.22
C GLY A 202 -18.46 9.16 0.09
N MET A 203 -18.78 9.35 1.36
CA MET A 203 -19.98 10.08 1.83
C MET A 203 -19.78 11.59 1.93
N GLY A 204 -18.63 12.11 1.47
CA GLY A 204 -18.33 13.55 1.48
C GLY A 204 -17.75 14.03 2.81
N GLY A 205 -17.25 13.13 3.66
CA GLY A 205 -16.61 13.50 4.93
C GLY A 205 -15.27 14.19 4.73
N GLU A 206 -14.99 15.16 5.58
CA GLU A 206 -13.73 15.90 5.61
C GLU A 206 -13.12 15.85 7.00
N TRP A 207 -11.78 15.74 7.07
CA TRP A 207 -11.04 15.77 8.33
C TRP A 207 -11.08 17.17 8.97
N PHE A 208 -10.94 18.18 8.13
CA PHE A 208 -10.96 19.59 8.51
C PHE A 208 -11.75 20.38 7.47
N ASP A 209 -12.43 21.45 7.93
CA ASP A 209 -13.12 22.39 7.06
C ASP A 209 -12.14 23.39 6.37
N ALA A 210 -12.67 24.26 5.52
CA ALA A 210 -11.86 25.26 4.80
C ALA A 210 -11.21 26.30 5.72
N ASP A 211 -11.70 26.45 6.94
CA ASP A 211 -11.16 27.36 7.94
C ASP A 211 -10.12 26.67 8.86
N GLY A 212 -9.91 25.35 8.67
CA GLY A 212 -8.96 24.53 9.42
C GLY A 212 -9.52 23.98 10.74
N ASN A 213 -10.82 24.07 10.98
CA ASN A 213 -11.44 23.42 12.13
C ASN A 213 -11.72 21.95 11.82
N ALA A 214 -11.63 21.09 12.83
CA ALA A 214 -11.98 19.70 12.68
C ALA A 214 -13.46 19.53 12.27
N ALA A 215 -13.72 18.56 11.37
CA ALA A 215 -15.03 18.35 10.73
C ALA A 215 -15.49 16.88 10.80
N MET A 216 -14.98 16.10 11.78
CA MET A 216 -15.28 14.69 11.87
C MET A 216 -16.59 14.38 12.61
N ASN A 217 -17.17 15.32 13.32
CA ASN A 217 -18.50 15.20 13.91
C ASN A 217 -19.55 15.64 12.87
N SER A 218 -19.73 14.81 11.83
CA SER A 218 -20.61 15.09 10.69
C SER A 218 -21.51 13.92 10.35
N ASP A 219 -22.60 14.16 9.62
CA ASP A 219 -23.49 13.11 9.13
C ASP A 219 -22.73 12.06 8.30
N ALA A 220 -21.75 12.50 7.51
CA ALA A 220 -20.91 11.60 6.72
C ALA A 220 -20.12 10.63 7.61
N ALA A 221 -19.51 11.12 8.69
CA ALA A 221 -18.77 10.31 9.63
C ALA A 221 -19.68 9.38 10.43
N LEU A 222 -20.86 9.86 10.83
CA LEU A 222 -21.87 9.04 11.53
C LEU A 222 -22.30 7.87 10.63
N ILE A 223 -22.78 8.15 9.42
CA ILE A 223 -23.24 7.12 8.48
C ILE A 223 -22.12 6.16 8.11
N ALA A 224 -20.90 6.65 7.88
CA ALA A 224 -19.74 5.80 7.56
C ALA A 224 -19.41 4.85 8.73
N THR A 225 -19.43 5.37 9.96
CA THR A 225 -19.13 4.56 11.15
C THR A 225 -20.22 3.51 11.41
N GLU A 226 -21.49 3.91 11.40
CA GLU A 226 -22.60 2.97 11.56
C GLU A 226 -22.60 1.88 10.46
N THR A 227 -22.35 2.28 9.19
CA THR A 227 -22.24 1.32 8.07
C THR A 227 -21.10 0.33 8.29
N TYR A 228 -19.95 0.81 8.75
CA TYR A 228 -18.79 -0.05 9.00
C TYR A 228 -19.06 -1.04 10.14
N LEU A 229 -19.72 -0.59 11.20
CA LEU A 229 -20.15 -1.43 12.32
C LEU A 229 -21.21 -2.46 11.90
N ASP A 230 -22.22 -2.05 11.13
CA ASP A 230 -23.25 -2.98 10.59
C ASP A 230 -22.61 -4.11 9.77
N LEU A 231 -21.61 -3.79 8.95
CA LEU A 231 -20.91 -4.79 8.13
C LEU A 231 -20.10 -5.78 8.98
N PHE A 232 -19.61 -5.37 10.17
CA PHE A 232 -18.91 -6.28 11.09
C PHE A 232 -19.79 -7.42 11.62
N GLU A 233 -21.11 -7.28 11.62
CA GLU A 233 -22.04 -8.37 11.97
C GLU A 233 -21.90 -9.58 11.02
N TYR A 234 -21.43 -9.35 9.79
CA TYR A 234 -21.26 -10.36 8.76
C TYR A 234 -19.79 -10.77 8.54
N SER A 235 -18.88 -10.30 9.40
CA SER A 235 -17.45 -10.56 9.27
C SER A 235 -17.02 -11.87 9.94
N ALA A 236 -15.88 -12.41 9.52
CA ALA A 236 -15.34 -13.64 10.08
C ALA A 236 -14.86 -13.43 11.54
N PRO A 237 -14.99 -14.44 12.42
CA PRO A 237 -14.44 -14.38 13.77
C PRO A 237 -12.94 -14.05 13.75
N GLY A 238 -12.51 -13.15 14.66
CA GLY A 238 -11.13 -12.71 14.78
C GLY A 238 -10.79 -11.46 13.96
N THR A 239 -11.61 -11.08 12.97
CA THR A 239 -11.37 -9.85 12.20
C THR A 239 -11.67 -8.58 13.01
N GLN A 240 -12.45 -8.66 14.10
CA GLN A 240 -12.73 -7.54 15.01
C GLN A 240 -11.47 -6.96 15.68
N THR A 241 -10.41 -7.76 15.80
CA THR A 241 -9.09 -7.35 16.30
C THR A 241 -7.96 -7.73 15.33
N GLY A 242 -8.33 -8.19 14.14
CA GLY A 242 -7.43 -8.57 13.06
C GLY A 242 -7.16 -7.41 12.09
N SER A 243 -6.08 -7.52 11.37
CA SER A 243 -5.66 -6.58 10.33
C SER A 243 -5.63 -7.26 8.95
N TRP A 244 -4.65 -6.89 8.12
CA TRP A 244 -4.45 -7.41 6.77
C TRP A 244 -4.37 -8.94 6.75
N ASP A 245 -3.50 -9.53 7.56
CA ASP A 245 -3.19 -10.96 7.49
C ASP A 245 -4.39 -11.84 7.83
N GLU A 246 -5.16 -11.48 8.89
CA GLU A 246 -6.34 -12.21 9.32
C GLU A 246 -7.45 -12.12 8.26
N SER A 247 -7.76 -10.92 7.78
CA SER A 247 -8.85 -10.71 6.83
C SER A 247 -8.55 -11.31 5.47
N THR A 248 -7.37 -11.07 4.91
CA THR A 248 -6.98 -11.61 3.59
C THR A 248 -6.69 -13.10 3.65
N GLY A 249 -6.16 -13.60 4.77
CA GLY A 249 -5.96 -15.02 5.01
C GLY A 249 -7.27 -15.79 5.04
N ALA A 250 -8.27 -15.28 5.74
CA ALA A 250 -9.62 -15.87 5.78
C ALA A 250 -10.29 -15.86 4.38
N PHE A 251 -10.12 -14.79 3.59
CA PHE A 251 -10.61 -14.73 2.21
C PHE A 251 -9.94 -15.79 1.34
N ARG A 252 -8.61 -15.88 1.34
CA ARG A 252 -7.86 -16.86 0.57
C ARG A 252 -8.12 -18.32 1.00
N ALA A 253 -8.51 -18.53 2.25
CA ALA A 253 -8.97 -19.83 2.75
C ALA A 253 -10.43 -20.16 2.34
N GLY A 254 -11.13 -19.25 1.65
CA GLY A 254 -12.50 -19.46 1.18
C GLY A 254 -13.58 -19.19 2.22
N GLN A 255 -13.24 -18.60 3.36
CA GLN A 255 -14.16 -18.33 4.46
C GLN A 255 -14.94 -17.01 4.31
N ILE A 256 -14.61 -16.18 3.32
CA ILE A 256 -15.22 -14.86 3.11
C ILE A 256 -15.73 -14.77 1.67
N ALA A 257 -16.96 -14.24 1.52
CA ALA A 257 -17.60 -14.07 0.20
C ALA A 257 -17.11 -12.84 -0.56
N LEU A 258 -16.98 -11.69 0.11
CA LEU A 258 -16.51 -10.43 -0.48
C LEU A 258 -15.48 -9.77 0.45
N ILE A 259 -14.52 -9.07 -0.16
CA ILE A 259 -13.55 -8.25 0.58
C ILE A 259 -13.24 -7.01 -0.25
N ILE A 260 -13.18 -5.83 0.39
CA ILE A 260 -12.67 -4.60 -0.22
C ILE A 260 -11.35 -4.32 0.44
N GLU A 261 -10.27 -4.46 -0.34
CA GLU A 261 -8.93 -4.42 0.21
C GLU A 261 -7.93 -3.85 -0.83
N SER A 262 -6.76 -3.45 -0.37
CA SER A 262 -5.74 -2.88 -1.25
C SER A 262 -5.33 -3.82 -2.39
N ALA A 263 -5.04 -3.24 -3.54
CA ALA A 263 -4.77 -3.90 -4.83
C ALA A 263 -3.82 -5.13 -4.79
N PRO A 264 -2.79 -5.18 -3.91
CA PRO A 264 -1.94 -6.38 -3.78
C PRO A 264 -2.69 -7.67 -3.51
N LEU A 265 -3.88 -7.61 -2.88
CA LEU A 265 -4.71 -8.79 -2.66
C LEU A 265 -5.08 -9.49 -3.98
N GLY A 266 -5.28 -8.73 -5.07
CA GLY A 266 -5.65 -9.30 -6.36
C GLY A 266 -4.65 -10.36 -6.84
N GLY A 267 -3.37 -10.03 -6.90
CA GLY A 267 -2.33 -10.96 -7.32
C GLY A 267 -2.16 -12.15 -6.39
N ILE A 268 -2.11 -11.88 -5.07
CA ILE A 268 -1.96 -12.93 -4.05
C ILE A 268 -3.13 -13.91 -4.09
N THR A 269 -4.34 -13.43 -4.39
CA THR A 269 -5.53 -14.30 -4.46
C THR A 269 -5.50 -15.22 -5.69
N LEU A 270 -4.86 -14.82 -6.78
CA LEU A 270 -4.69 -15.65 -7.99
C LEU A 270 -3.57 -16.67 -7.85
N ASP A 271 -2.69 -16.53 -6.89
CA ASP A 271 -1.60 -17.48 -6.61
C ASP A 271 -2.15 -18.75 -5.94
N LYS A 272 -2.20 -19.85 -6.70
CA LYS A 272 -2.70 -21.16 -6.23
C LYS A 272 -1.86 -21.77 -5.11
N SER A 273 -0.64 -21.30 -4.90
CA SER A 273 0.18 -21.74 -3.78
C SER A 273 -0.23 -21.10 -2.45
N GLN A 274 -0.90 -19.96 -2.52
CA GLN A 274 -1.30 -19.15 -1.37
C GLN A 274 -2.82 -19.03 -1.18
N SER A 275 -3.63 -19.43 -2.18
CA SER A 275 -5.08 -19.23 -2.21
C SER A 275 -5.82 -20.50 -2.62
N GLN A 276 -6.81 -20.89 -1.83
CA GLN A 276 -7.72 -21.99 -2.14
C GLN A 276 -8.83 -21.57 -3.10
N VAL A 277 -9.01 -20.27 -3.32
CA VAL A 277 -10.09 -19.69 -4.13
C VAL A 277 -9.59 -19.05 -5.44
N ALA A 278 -8.36 -19.30 -5.85
CA ALA A 278 -7.72 -18.67 -6.99
C ALA A 278 -8.53 -18.76 -8.30
N ASP A 279 -9.21 -19.89 -8.55
CA ASP A 279 -10.03 -20.10 -9.74
C ASP A 279 -11.51 -19.64 -9.57
N LEU A 280 -11.88 -19.13 -8.38
CA LEU A 280 -13.26 -18.85 -7.98
C LEU A 280 -13.54 -17.36 -7.78
N VAL A 281 -12.56 -16.49 -7.98
CA VAL A 281 -12.66 -15.06 -7.66
C VAL A 281 -12.91 -14.19 -8.88
N GLY A 282 -13.58 -13.07 -8.65
CA GLY A 282 -13.71 -11.96 -9.56
C GLY A 282 -13.24 -10.66 -8.91
N PHE A 283 -13.04 -9.64 -9.72
CA PHE A 283 -12.49 -8.36 -9.33
C PHE A 283 -13.38 -7.23 -9.82
N ALA A 284 -13.56 -6.22 -9.00
CA ALA A 284 -14.26 -4.99 -9.38
C ALA A 284 -13.68 -3.81 -8.57
N ARG A 285 -13.96 -2.59 -9.01
CA ARG A 285 -13.72 -1.40 -8.18
C ARG A 285 -14.63 -1.43 -6.94
N PRO A 286 -14.29 -0.67 -5.88
CA PRO A 286 -15.19 -0.48 -4.74
C PRO A 286 -16.57 0.04 -5.19
N PRO A 287 -17.67 -0.44 -4.58
CA PRO A 287 -19.02 0.04 -4.89
C PRO A 287 -19.21 1.51 -4.54
N ALA A 288 -19.92 2.27 -5.37
CA ALA A 288 -20.22 3.67 -5.08
C ALA A 288 -21.08 3.80 -3.80
N PRO A 289 -20.86 4.80 -2.97
CA PRO A 289 -19.97 5.97 -3.15
C PRO A 289 -18.54 5.76 -2.62
N LEU A 290 -18.14 4.56 -2.22
CA LEU A 290 -16.82 4.32 -1.64
C LEU A 290 -15.70 4.81 -2.59
N THR A 291 -14.71 5.49 -2.01
CA THR A 291 -13.48 5.81 -2.72
C THR A 291 -12.57 4.58 -2.77
N GLY A 292 -11.76 4.46 -3.82
CA GLY A 292 -10.68 3.50 -3.83
C GLY A 292 -9.48 4.09 -3.09
N GLY A 293 -9.32 3.79 -1.80
CA GLY A 293 -8.29 4.38 -0.95
C GLY A 293 -6.89 4.31 -1.57
N GLY A 294 -6.37 5.45 -2.02
CA GLY A 294 -5.04 5.55 -2.64
C GLY A 294 -3.94 5.45 -1.61
N PHE A 295 -2.98 4.56 -1.85
CA PHE A 295 -1.80 4.42 -1.01
C PHE A 295 -0.55 4.17 -1.85
N ALA A 296 0.62 4.51 -1.29
CA ALA A 296 1.91 4.07 -1.80
C ALA A 296 2.90 3.93 -0.65
N HIS A 297 3.59 2.82 -0.63
CA HIS A 297 4.77 2.64 0.19
C HIS A 297 6.01 2.74 -0.70
N GLY A 298 7.10 3.23 -0.17
CA GLY A 298 8.30 3.40 -0.98
C GLY A 298 9.58 3.45 -0.18
N PHE A 299 10.69 3.52 -0.90
CA PHE A 299 12.01 3.71 -0.35
C PHE A 299 12.39 5.19 -0.37
N ALA A 300 12.72 5.72 0.80
CA ALA A 300 13.18 7.08 1.01
C ALA A 300 14.63 7.09 1.50
N VAL A 301 15.41 8.07 1.03
CA VAL A 301 16.80 8.27 1.45
C VAL A 301 16.84 8.99 2.80
N GLY A 302 17.43 8.36 3.82
CA GLY A 302 17.56 8.91 5.16
C GLY A 302 18.65 10.00 5.21
N THR A 303 18.39 11.09 5.94
CA THR A 303 19.40 12.17 6.07
C THR A 303 20.49 11.84 7.06
N LYS A 304 20.15 11.28 8.23
CA LYS A 304 21.14 11.01 9.29
C LYS A 304 21.98 9.76 9.06
N GLY A 305 21.44 8.76 8.34
CA GLY A 305 22.16 7.54 8.00
C GLY A 305 23.23 7.75 6.92
N ASN A 306 23.22 8.90 6.25
CA ASN A 306 24.13 9.25 5.18
C ASN A 306 25.02 10.43 5.63
N ALA A 307 26.29 10.15 5.81
CA ALA A 307 27.23 11.09 6.44
C ALA A 307 27.57 12.30 5.55
N ASP A 308 27.47 12.17 4.23
CA ASP A 308 27.80 13.17 3.23
C ASP A 308 27.02 12.97 1.94
N GLU A 309 27.23 13.84 0.97
CA GLU A 309 26.55 13.81 -0.33
C GLU A 309 26.80 12.51 -1.09
N ALA A 310 28.01 11.97 -1.05
CA ALA A 310 28.32 10.72 -1.74
C ALA A 310 27.55 9.53 -1.13
N ALA A 311 27.33 9.51 0.17
CA ALA A 311 26.51 8.51 0.83
C ALA A 311 25.01 8.67 0.48
N LEU A 312 24.50 9.91 0.38
CA LEU A 312 23.15 10.21 -0.09
C LEU A 312 22.94 9.72 -1.54
N ASP A 313 23.88 10.02 -2.43
CA ASP A 313 23.86 9.57 -3.83
C ASP A 313 23.90 8.03 -3.93
N CYS A 314 24.70 7.39 -3.08
CA CYS A 314 24.75 5.93 -3.00
C CYS A 314 23.42 5.32 -2.56
N ALA A 315 22.80 5.90 -1.55
CA ALA A 315 21.46 5.48 -1.09
C ALA A 315 20.40 5.71 -2.18
N GLY A 316 20.46 6.85 -2.89
CA GLY A 316 19.61 7.17 -4.04
C GLY A 316 19.80 6.19 -5.19
N LEU A 317 21.03 5.80 -5.50
CA LEU A 317 21.34 4.78 -6.50
C LEU A 317 20.75 3.42 -6.12
N TRP A 318 20.84 3.02 -4.83
CA TRP A 318 20.21 1.79 -4.38
C TRP A 318 18.69 1.84 -4.54
N VAL A 319 18.06 2.97 -4.16
CA VAL A 319 16.60 3.17 -4.33
C VAL A 319 16.22 3.04 -5.81
N ALA A 320 16.97 3.68 -6.71
CA ALA A 320 16.72 3.64 -8.13
C ALA A 320 16.88 2.23 -8.73
N TRP A 321 17.95 1.53 -8.36
CA TRP A 321 18.18 0.15 -8.79
C TRP A 321 17.07 -0.78 -8.25
N ALA A 322 16.74 -0.70 -6.95
CA ALA A 322 15.73 -1.55 -6.32
C ALA A 322 14.33 -1.37 -6.94
N THR A 323 14.05 -0.17 -7.42
CA THR A 323 12.77 0.20 -8.05
C THR A 323 12.87 0.34 -9.57
N SER A 324 13.94 -0.16 -10.18
CA SER A 324 14.15 -0.12 -11.63
C SER A 324 13.10 -0.92 -12.40
N LYS A 325 12.96 -0.59 -13.68
CA LYS A 325 12.07 -1.32 -14.59
C LYS A 325 12.44 -2.81 -14.66
N GLU A 326 13.72 -3.11 -14.71
CA GLU A 326 14.26 -4.46 -14.77
C GLU A 326 13.87 -5.27 -13.54
N ASN A 327 14.03 -4.69 -12.35
CA ASN A 327 13.67 -5.34 -11.10
C ASN A 327 12.15 -5.46 -10.93
N GLU A 328 11.38 -4.49 -11.42
CA GLU A 328 9.92 -4.60 -11.41
C GLU A 328 9.42 -5.66 -12.41
N GLN A 329 10.06 -5.78 -13.57
CA GLN A 329 9.76 -6.85 -14.53
C GLN A 329 10.06 -8.23 -13.94
N ARG A 330 11.15 -8.42 -13.19
CA ARG A 330 11.46 -9.66 -12.46
C ARG A 330 10.35 -10.02 -11.46
N ARG A 331 9.80 -9.03 -10.77
CA ARG A 331 8.64 -9.24 -9.88
C ARG A 331 7.40 -9.71 -10.63
N LEU A 332 7.14 -9.12 -11.81
CA LEU A 332 6.05 -9.58 -12.67
C LEU A 332 6.25 -11.03 -13.13
N GLU A 333 7.46 -11.39 -13.57
CA GLU A 333 7.82 -12.74 -13.98
C GLU A 333 7.70 -13.75 -12.83
N ALA A 334 7.91 -13.29 -11.58
CA ALA A 334 7.69 -14.07 -10.36
C ALA A 334 6.21 -14.13 -9.92
N GLY A 335 5.28 -13.49 -10.63
CA GLY A 335 3.85 -13.50 -10.31
C GLY A 335 3.41 -12.51 -9.23
N GLN A 336 4.18 -11.46 -8.98
CA GLN A 336 3.95 -10.49 -7.89
C GLN A 336 3.24 -9.22 -8.38
N ALA A 337 1.93 -9.30 -8.69
CA ALA A 337 1.15 -8.16 -9.22
C ALA A 337 0.99 -6.97 -8.27
N GLY A 338 1.00 -7.22 -6.98
CA GLY A 338 0.71 -6.19 -5.98
C GLY A 338 1.84 -5.18 -5.76
N GLU A 339 3.01 -5.45 -6.30
CA GLU A 339 4.23 -4.66 -6.10
C GLU A 339 4.70 -3.96 -7.39
N LEU A 340 3.83 -3.84 -8.41
CA LEU A 340 4.14 -3.20 -9.68
C LEU A 340 3.69 -1.74 -9.67
N ASN A 341 4.60 -0.84 -10.04
CA ASN A 341 4.39 0.60 -9.94
C ASN A 341 4.72 1.36 -11.23
N ARG A 342 5.43 0.71 -12.16
CA ARG A 342 5.84 1.31 -13.42
C ARG A 342 4.84 1.04 -14.53
N LEU A 343 4.41 2.11 -15.20
CA LEU A 343 3.42 2.05 -16.27
C LEU A 343 3.87 1.14 -17.42
N SER A 344 5.17 1.16 -17.76
CA SER A 344 5.73 0.32 -18.81
C SER A 344 5.70 -1.18 -18.49
N VAL A 345 5.68 -1.55 -17.21
CA VAL A 345 5.61 -2.95 -16.74
C VAL A 345 4.14 -3.38 -16.62
N ILE A 346 3.30 -2.57 -15.97
CA ILE A 346 1.85 -2.82 -15.82
C ILE A 346 1.16 -2.89 -17.20
N GLY A 347 1.55 -2.04 -18.15
CA GLY A 347 1.02 -2.03 -19.52
C GLY A 347 1.61 -3.10 -20.44
N SER A 348 2.48 -3.97 -19.94
CA SER A 348 3.11 -5.01 -20.76
C SER A 348 2.15 -6.16 -21.09
N PRO A 349 2.33 -6.85 -22.22
CA PRO A 349 1.56 -8.08 -22.51
C PRO A 349 1.72 -9.16 -21.44
N LEU A 350 2.90 -9.27 -20.82
CA LEU A 350 3.17 -10.24 -19.78
C LEU A 350 2.28 -10.03 -18.55
N PHE A 351 1.93 -8.79 -18.22
CA PHE A 351 1.01 -8.52 -17.10
C PHE A 351 -0.36 -9.16 -17.34
N ALA A 352 -0.93 -8.97 -18.54
CA ALA A 352 -2.21 -9.59 -18.90
C ALA A 352 -2.12 -11.13 -19.07
N GLU A 353 -0.97 -11.64 -19.52
CA GLU A 353 -0.72 -13.08 -19.61
C GLU A 353 -0.64 -13.74 -18.22
N THR A 354 -0.03 -13.05 -17.24
CA THR A 354 0.17 -13.55 -15.87
C THR A 354 -1.13 -13.49 -15.05
N PHE A 355 -1.88 -12.38 -15.12
CA PHE A 355 -3.02 -12.12 -14.23
C PHE A 355 -4.39 -12.16 -14.92
N GLY A 356 -4.44 -12.54 -16.21
CA GLY A 356 -5.67 -12.51 -17.00
C GLY A 356 -6.12 -11.08 -17.32
N THR A 357 -7.37 -10.94 -17.76
CA THR A 357 -7.92 -9.63 -18.17
C THR A 357 -8.79 -8.96 -17.11
N GLU A 358 -9.34 -9.73 -16.17
CA GLU A 358 -10.29 -9.20 -15.16
C GLU A 358 -9.58 -8.31 -14.14
N LEU A 359 -8.46 -8.77 -13.57
CA LEU A 359 -7.70 -7.98 -12.58
C LEU A 359 -7.17 -6.67 -13.15
N PRO A 360 -6.50 -6.63 -14.31
CA PRO A 360 -6.09 -5.38 -14.95
C PRO A 360 -7.25 -4.40 -15.22
N ALA A 361 -8.38 -4.89 -15.68
CA ALA A 361 -9.57 -4.06 -15.92
C ALA A 361 -10.10 -3.45 -14.62
N ALA A 362 -10.25 -4.26 -13.57
CA ALA A 362 -10.72 -3.79 -12.27
C ALA A 362 -9.74 -2.77 -11.62
N LEU A 363 -8.43 -2.95 -11.81
CA LEU A 363 -7.42 -1.98 -11.36
C LEU A 363 -7.54 -0.65 -12.11
N ALA A 364 -7.80 -0.68 -13.43
CA ALA A 364 -8.02 0.52 -14.22
C ALA A 364 -9.29 1.27 -13.78
N ASP A 365 -10.40 0.53 -13.58
CA ASP A 365 -11.66 1.10 -13.09
C ASP A 365 -11.52 1.68 -11.67
N THR A 366 -10.72 1.03 -10.82
CA THR A 366 -10.43 1.50 -9.47
C THR A 366 -9.64 2.81 -9.49
N ALA A 367 -8.70 2.97 -10.42
CA ALA A 367 -7.90 4.18 -10.54
C ALA A 367 -8.76 5.44 -10.75
N GLU A 368 -9.94 5.32 -11.39
CA GLU A 368 -10.88 6.42 -11.60
C GLU A 368 -11.51 6.96 -10.30
N VAL A 369 -11.60 6.12 -9.26
CA VAL A 369 -12.21 6.44 -7.96
C VAL A 369 -11.18 6.48 -6.83
N THR A 370 -9.90 6.28 -7.14
CA THR A 370 -8.80 6.33 -6.17
C THR A 370 -8.58 7.76 -5.68
N ALA A 371 -8.52 7.93 -4.37
CA ALA A 371 -8.28 9.21 -3.71
C ALA A 371 -7.43 9.02 -2.46
N VAL A 372 -6.67 10.05 -2.09
CA VAL A 372 -6.00 10.10 -0.78
C VAL A 372 -7.05 10.40 0.27
N ASN A 373 -7.31 9.45 1.15
CA ASN A 373 -8.38 9.53 2.14
C ASN A 373 -7.92 10.05 3.50
N PHE A 374 -6.64 9.95 3.82
CA PHE A 374 -6.06 10.39 5.08
C PHE A 374 -5.72 11.89 5.07
N TRP A 375 -5.58 12.47 6.24
CA TRP A 375 -5.11 13.84 6.39
C TRP A 375 -3.60 13.92 6.12
N GLN A 376 -3.20 14.64 5.08
CA GLN A 376 -1.81 14.77 4.63
C GLN A 376 -1.02 15.77 5.49
N ASP A 377 -0.94 15.51 6.78
CA ASP A 377 -0.24 16.34 7.78
C ASP A 377 0.68 15.47 8.66
N ALA A 378 1.73 16.05 9.20
CA ALA A 378 2.68 15.37 10.08
C ALA A 378 2.05 14.80 11.35
N ARG A 379 0.88 15.30 11.75
CA ARG A 379 0.10 14.88 12.93
C ARG A 379 -0.88 13.74 12.64
N TRP A 380 -1.01 13.33 11.37
CA TRP A 380 -1.91 12.23 11.00
C TRP A 380 -1.73 10.94 11.84
N PRO A 381 -0.50 10.48 12.16
CA PRO A 381 -0.35 9.28 12.97
C PRO A 381 -1.00 9.38 14.36
N GLU A 382 -1.04 10.57 14.97
CA GLU A 382 -1.72 10.81 16.24
C GLU A 382 -3.24 10.79 16.06
N LEU A 383 -3.77 11.55 15.10
CA LEU A 383 -5.21 11.63 14.84
C LEU A 383 -5.76 10.27 14.40
N GLY A 384 -5.17 9.66 13.39
CA GLY A 384 -5.59 8.34 12.92
C GLY A 384 -5.39 7.23 13.93
N GLY A 385 -4.34 7.33 14.77
CA GLY A 385 -4.10 6.42 15.88
C GLY A 385 -5.19 6.51 16.96
N GLN A 386 -5.57 7.72 17.36
CA GLN A 386 -6.65 7.94 18.33
C GLN A 386 -8.00 7.42 17.81
N TRP A 387 -8.34 7.74 16.55
CA TRP A 387 -9.56 7.22 15.96
C TRP A 387 -9.55 5.70 15.85
N GLY A 388 -8.39 5.12 15.50
CA GLY A 388 -8.24 3.66 15.43
C GLY A 388 -8.55 2.95 16.75
N ILE A 389 -8.15 3.53 17.88
CA ILE A 389 -8.48 3.02 19.22
C ILE A 389 -10.00 3.08 19.44
N THR A 390 -10.62 4.23 19.23
CA THR A 390 -12.05 4.43 19.40
C THR A 390 -12.88 3.54 18.48
N LEU A 391 -12.46 3.38 17.23
CA LEU A 391 -13.15 2.54 16.27
C LEU A 391 -13.06 1.04 16.65
N GLU A 392 -11.93 0.56 17.18
CA GLU A 392 -11.83 -0.80 17.71
C GLU A 392 -12.74 -1.00 18.94
N GLU A 393 -12.84 0.00 19.82
CA GLU A 393 -13.76 -0.03 20.96
C GLU A 393 -15.23 -0.15 20.53
N LEU A 394 -15.62 0.57 19.49
CA LEU A 394 -16.96 0.48 18.87
C LEU A 394 -17.18 -0.90 18.23
N ILE A 395 -16.24 -1.41 17.46
CA ILE A 395 -16.30 -2.72 16.79
C ILE A 395 -16.42 -3.86 17.80
N THR A 396 -15.69 -3.78 18.90
CA THR A 396 -15.70 -4.83 19.94
C THR A 396 -16.83 -4.69 20.96
N GLY A 397 -17.64 -3.62 20.85
CA GLY A 397 -18.74 -3.33 21.78
C GLY A 397 -18.27 -2.87 23.18
N THR A 398 -17.01 -2.50 23.33
CA THR A 398 -16.48 -1.86 24.55
C THR A 398 -17.03 -0.44 24.70
N ARG A 399 -17.40 0.15 23.59
CA ARG A 399 -18.09 1.43 23.44
C ARG A 399 -19.29 1.25 22.51
N ASP A 400 -20.42 1.97 22.77
CA ASP A 400 -21.66 1.85 22.00
C ASP A 400 -22.25 3.19 21.52
N ASP A 401 -21.67 4.33 21.92
CA ASP A 401 -22.14 5.66 21.57
C ASP A 401 -21.29 6.28 20.44
N VAL A 402 -21.70 6.04 19.19
CA VAL A 402 -21.01 6.57 18.00
C VAL A 402 -21.04 8.10 17.96
N PRO A 403 -22.18 8.79 18.17
CA PRO A 403 -22.20 10.27 18.23
C PRO A 403 -21.22 10.85 19.25
N ALA A 404 -21.17 10.30 20.47
CA ALA A 404 -20.22 10.78 21.49
C ALA A 404 -18.76 10.53 21.06
N ALA A 405 -18.49 9.40 20.40
CA ALA A 405 -17.16 9.08 19.88
C ALA A 405 -16.69 10.09 18.83
N LEU A 406 -17.57 10.52 17.94
CA LEU A 406 -17.26 11.52 16.91
C LEU A 406 -17.04 12.92 17.49
N VAL A 407 -17.80 13.31 18.53
CA VAL A 407 -17.57 14.57 19.26
C VAL A 407 -16.18 14.56 19.91
N GLU A 408 -15.82 13.50 20.61
CA GLU A 408 -14.51 13.38 21.25
C GLU A 408 -13.36 13.38 20.23
N LEU A 409 -13.55 12.73 19.07
CA LEU A 409 -12.56 12.76 17.99
C LEU A 409 -12.35 14.18 17.45
N GLU A 410 -13.45 14.93 17.23
CA GLU A 410 -13.39 16.31 16.77
C GLU A 410 -12.71 17.24 17.79
N GLU A 411 -13.02 17.08 19.08
CA GLU A 411 -12.33 17.81 20.16
C GLU A 411 -10.82 17.48 20.17
N PHE A 412 -10.46 16.19 20.09
CA PHE A 412 -9.06 15.75 20.04
C PHE A 412 -8.33 16.36 18.83
N ALA A 413 -8.96 16.36 17.65
CA ALA A 413 -8.36 16.93 16.45
C ALA A 413 -8.17 18.45 16.54
N ASN A 414 -9.15 19.18 17.12
CA ASN A 414 -9.02 20.60 17.38
C ASN A 414 -7.87 20.91 18.36
N ASP A 415 -7.74 20.11 19.42
CA ASP A 415 -6.62 20.26 20.36
C ASP A 415 -5.25 19.96 19.72
N LEU A 416 -5.23 19.03 18.77
CA LEU A 416 -4.00 18.62 18.07
C LEU A 416 -3.49 19.72 17.11
N VAL A 417 -4.38 20.56 16.55
CA VAL A 417 -4.01 21.61 15.60
C VAL A 417 -3.78 22.99 16.24
N ASN A 418 -4.23 23.20 17.48
CA ASN A 418 -4.06 24.44 18.24
C ASN A 418 -2.83 24.40 19.14
#